data_ad63cabfc87af415b67735a0c8f41ba3
#
_entry.id   ad63cabfc87af415b67735a0c8f41ba3
#
_cell.length_a   1.000
_cell.length_b   1.000
_cell.length_c   1.000
_cell.angle_alpha   90.00
_cell.angle_beta   90.00
_cell.angle_gamma   90.00
#
_symmetry.space_group_name_H-M   'P 1'
#
loop_
_entity.id
_entity.type
_entity.pdbx_description
1 polymer ?
#
loop_
_entity_poly.entity_id
_entity_poly.type
_entity_poly.pdbx_seq_one_letter_code
_entity_poly.pdbx_strand_id
1 'polypeptide(L)'
;AELKRMYVQPAFQQLGIGRELLEEAIMLAIQCGYQKIRLDTLSDMLPAINLYKRHGFYEIPAYYHNPEPTAVYFEKDLHTGKE
;
A
#
# COMPACT_ATOMS: atom_id res chain seq x y z
N ALA A 1 1.17 -5.22 -22.42
CA ALA A 1 0.81 -6.05 -21.27
C ALA A 1 0.13 -5.20 -20.23
N GLU A 2 -0.70 -5.81 -19.46
CA GLU A 2 -1.43 -5.08 -18.47
C GLU A 2 -0.62 -4.87 -17.23
N LEU A 3 -0.79 -3.71 -16.63
CA LEU A 3 -0.17 -3.43 -15.35
C LEU A 3 -0.96 -4.10 -14.25
N LYS A 4 -0.33 -4.93 -13.47
CA LYS A 4 -1.01 -5.62 -12.39
C LYS A 4 -0.78 -4.86 -11.08
N ARG A 5 -1.87 -4.56 -10.41
CA ARG A 5 -1.82 -3.84 -9.13
C ARG A 5 -2.49 -4.68 -8.06
N MET A 6 -1.89 -4.70 -6.89
CA MET A 6 -2.48 -5.34 -5.73
C MET A 6 -3.04 -4.27 -4.81
N TYR A 7 -4.27 -4.47 -4.35
CA TYR A 7 -4.91 -3.53 -3.45
C TYR A 7 -4.98 -4.16 -2.08
N VAL A 8 -4.41 -3.49 -1.10
CA VAL A 8 -4.41 -3.96 0.26
C VAL A 8 -5.36 -3.11 1.07
N GLN A 9 -6.27 -3.73 1.79
CA GLN A 9 -7.14 -3.01 2.67
C GLN A 9 -6.64 -3.21 4.07
N PRO A 10 -6.02 -2.23 4.59
CA PRO A 10 -5.47 -2.33 5.91
C PRO A 10 -6.61 -2.47 6.83
N ALA A 11 -6.58 -3.41 7.40
CA ALA A 11 -7.61 -3.64 8.06
C ALA A 11 -7.89 -2.89 9.07
N PHE A 12 -7.76 -2.15 9.15
CA PHE A 12 -8.18 -1.61 9.84
C PHE A 12 -7.98 -1.63 10.92
N GLN A 13 -7.74 -1.72 10.81
CA GLN A 13 -7.56 -1.17 11.00
C GLN A 13 -7.42 -0.79 12.19
N GLN A 14 -7.94 -1.15 13.05
CA GLN A 14 -7.67 -0.76 14.21
C GLN A 14 -6.36 -1.04 14.58
N LEU A 15 -5.78 -1.98 14.13
CA LEU A 15 -4.48 -2.26 14.54
C LEU A 15 -3.50 -1.83 13.55
N GLY A 16 -3.95 -1.48 12.41
CA GLY A 16 -3.04 -1.16 11.35
C GLY A 16 -2.29 -2.39 10.92
N ILE A 17 -1.41 -2.24 9.97
CA ILE A 17 -0.59 -3.31 9.48
C ILE A 17 0.78 -3.13 10.05
N GLY A 18 1.25 -4.09 10.81
CA GLY A 18 2.59 -4.03 11.32
C GLY A 18 3.62 -4.21 10.24
N ARG A 19 4.86 -3.91 10.58
CA ARG A 19 5.93 -3.98 9.60
C ARG A 19 6.05 -5.35 8.98
N GLU A 20 5.92 -6.40 9.80
CA GLU A 20 6.08 -7.75 9.27
C GLU A 20 4.99 -8.10 8.28
N LEU A 21 3.75 -7.72 8.58
CA LEU A 21 2.68 -8.02 7.66
C LEU A 21 2.83 -7.23 6.36
N LEU A 22 3.29 -6.00 6.47
CA LEU A 22 3.50 -5.19 5.28
C LEU A 22 4.59 -5.80 4.42
N GLU A 23 5.68 -6.23 5.04
CA GLU A 23 6.77 -6.82 4.28
C GLU A 23 6.34 -8.13 3.61
N GLU A 24 5.52 -8.91 4.29
CA GLU A 24 5.01 -10.12 3.68
C GLU A 24 4.11 -9.82 2.50
N ALA A 25 3.30 -8.79 2.62
CA ALA A 25 2.43 -8.42 1.51
C ALA A 25 3.24 -8.00 0.30
N ILE A 26 4.30 -7.25 0.54
CA ILE A 26 5.18 -6.82 -0.55
C ILE A 26 5.82 -8.03 -1.22
N MET A 27 6.36 -8.96 -0.42
CA MET A 27 6.98 -10.13 -0.99
C MET A 27 6.01 -10.98 -1.77
N LEU A 28 4.82 -11.16 -1.23
CA LEU A 28 3.82 -11.95 -1.91
C LEU A 28 3.43 -11.30 -3.23
N ALA A 29 3.28 -9.98 -3.23
CA ALA A 29 2.93 -9.29 -4.46
C ALA A 29 4.01 -9.48 -5.52
N ILE A 30 5.28 -9.40 -5.11
CA ILE A 30 6.36 -9.60 -6.05
C ILE A 30 6.33 -11.02 -6.60
N GLN A 31 6.14 -11.99 -5.73
CA GLN A 31 6.12 -13.39 -6.14
C GLN A 31 4.98 -13.68 -7.09
N CYS A 32 3.86 -12.98 -6.92
CA CYS A 32 2.71 -13.20 -7.78
C CYS A 32 2.75 -12.37 -9.05
N GLY A 33 3.81 -11.60 -9.24
CA GLY A 33 3.95 -10.85 -10.49
C GLY A 33 3.23 -9.52 -10.52
N TYR A 34 2.79 -9.02 -9.38
CA TYR A 34 2.19 -7.69 -9.35
C TYR A 34 3.28 -6.64 -9.54
N GLN A 35 2.91 -5.54 -10.17
CA GLN A 35 3.86 -4.48 -10.44
C GLN A 35 3.73 -3.32 -9.50
N LYS A 36 2.59 -3.19 -8.84
CA LYS A 36 2.35 -2.12 -7.88
C LYS A 36 1.48 -2.61 -6.75
N ILE A 37 1.67 -2.02 -5.58
CA ILE A 37 0.77 -2.23 -4.45
C ILE A 37 0.15 -0.89 -4.11
N ARG A 38 -1.14 -0.88 -3.90
CA ARG A 38 -1.87 0.29 -3.47
C ARG A 38 -2.60 0.01 -2.16
N LEU A 39 -2.64 1.01 -1.30
CA LEU A 39 -3.38 0.89 -0.05
C LEU A 39 -3.92 2.25 0.33
N ASP A 40 -4.84 2.27 1.27
CA ASP A 40 -5.33 3.51 1.80
C ASP A 40 -5.35 3.43 3.32
N THR A 41 -5.27 4.58 3.94
CA THR A 41 -5.31 4.69 5.37
C THR A 41 -5.92 6.04 5.71
N LEU A 42 -5.96 6.37 6.96
CA LEU A 42 -6.50 7.65 7.39
C LEU A 42 -5.38 8.62 7.68
N SER A 43 -5.64 9.89 7.45
CA SER A 43 -4.59 10.89 7.57
C SER A 43 -4.07 11.05 9.00
N ASP A 44 -4.83 10.59 10.00
CA ASP A 44 -4.35 10.68 11.36
C ASP A 44 -3.62 9.43 11.83
N MET A 45 -3.44 8.45 10.96
CA MET A 45 -2.70 7.24 11.31
C MET A 45 -1.23 7.44 11.02
N LEU A 46 -0.61 8.34 11.75
CA LEU A 46 0.76 8.74 11.44
C LEU A 46 1.78 7.62 11.55
N PRO A 47 1.71 6.74 12.55
CA PRO A 47 2.68 5.66 12.57
C PRO A 47 2.60 4.76 11.35
N ALA A 48 1.38 4.50 10.86
CA ALA A 48 1.22 3.67 9.68
C ALA A 48 1.74 4.40 8.45
N ILE A 49 1.44 5.68 8.34
CA ILE A 49 1.92 6.46 7.20
C ILE A 49 3.43 6.48 7.16
N ASN A 50 4.07 6.68 8.32
CA ASN A 50 5.52 6.68 8.37
C ASN A 50 6.09 5.32 7.98
N LEU A 51 5.43 4.25 8.40
CA LEU A 51 5.87 2.92 8.03
C LEU A 51 5.79 2.71 6.52
N TYR A 52 4.68 3.15 5.92
CA TYR A 52 4.55 3.00 4.48
C TYR A 52 5.63 3.79 3.75
N LYS A 53 5.88 5.01 4.18
CA LYS A 53 6.89 5.83 3.52
C LYS A 53 8.28 5.22 3.65
N ARG A 54 8.57 4.62 4.79
CA ARG A 54 9.86 4.00 4.97
C ARG A 54 10.03 2.78 4.07
N HIS A 55 8.94 2.19 3.63
CA HIS A 55 9.01 1.05 2.74
C HIS A 55 8.86 1.44 1.28
N GLY A 56 8.97 2.72 0.98
CA GLY A 56 8.98 3.14 -0.41
C GLY A 56 7.62 3.47 -0.99
N PHE A 57 6.60 3.53 -0.16
CA PHE A 57 5.29 3.97 -0.64
C PHE A 57 5.27 5.48 -0.77
N TYR A 58 4.53 5.97 -1.73
CA TYR A 58 4.35 7.41 -1.93
C TYR A 58 2.87 7.70 -2.07
N GLU A 59 2.49 8.90 -1.71
CA GLU A 59 1.09 9.28 -1.72
C GLU A 59 0.61 9.52 -3.15
N ILE A 60 -0.60 9.06 -3.44
CA ILE A 60 -1.19 9.24 -4.75
C ILE A 60 -2.60 9.79 -4.58
N PRO A 61 -3.19 10.31 -5.65
CA PRO A 61 -4.58 10.74 -5.58
C PRO A 61 -5.50 9.56 -5.36
N ALA A 62 -6.70 9.85 -4.89
CA ALA A 62 -7.69 8.82 -4.67
C ALA A 62 -7.94 8.06 -5.98
N TYR A 63 -7.98 6.73 -5.87
CA TYR A 63 -8.24 5.93 -7.05
C TYR A 63 -9.63 5.32 -7.00
N TYR A 64 -10.41 5.65 -6.01
CA TYR A 64 -11.81 5.27 -5.98
C TYR A 64 -12.50 6.23 -5.01
N HIS A 65 -13.81 6.26 -5.10
CA HIS A 65 -14.58 7.14 -4.23
C HIS A 65 -14.64 6.52 -2.84
N ASN A 66 -14.11 7.22 -1.87
CA ASN A 66 -14.10 6.75 -0.51
C ASN A 66 -14.94 7.71 0.32
N PRO A 67 -15.95 7.23 1.04
CA PRO A 67 -16.74 8.13 1.85
C PRO A 67 -16.00 8.73 3.02
N GLU A 68 -14.83 8.22 3.35
CA GLU A 68 -14.08 8.74 4.46
C GLU A 68 -13.29 9.97 4.01
N PRO A 69 -13.61 11.16 4.50
CA PRO A 69 -12.95 12.37 3.98
C PRO A 69 -11.48 12.48 4.35
N THR A 70 -11.01 11.75 5.35
CA THR A 70 -9.62 11.84 5.73
C THR A 70 -8.78 10.71 5.15
N ALA A 71 -9.30 9.96 4.20
CA ALA A 71 -8.55 8.87 3.60
C ALA A 71 -7.41 9.41 2.75
N VAL A 72 -6.26 8.77 2.86
CA VAL A 72 -5.12 9.07 2.02
C VAL A 72 -4.69 7.77 1.35
N TYR A 73 -4.09 7.89 0.17
CA TYR A 73 -3.82 6.75 -0.68
C TYR A 73 -2.34 6.69 -0.99
N PHE A 74 -1.81 5.47 -1.01
CA PHE A 74 -0.39 5.26 -1.24
C PHE A 74 -0.18 4.16 -2.26
N GLU A 75 0.96 4.22 -2.91
CA GLU A 75 1.33 3.24 -3.91
C GLU A 75 2.81 2.96 -3.79
N LYS A 76 3.19 1.73 -4.07
CA LYS A 76 4.60 1.37 -4.13
C LYS A 76 4.85 0.62 -5.42
N ASP A 77 5.89 1.00 -6.14
CA ASP A 77 6.31 0.27 -7.31
C ASP A 77 7.09 -0.95 -6.88
N LEU A 78 6.81 -2.06 -7.52
CA LEU A 78 7.49 -3.31 -7.22
C LEU A 78 8.47 -3.64 -8.33
N HIS A 79 9.66 -4.00 -7.93
CA HIS A 79 10.66 -4.41 -8.91
C HIS A 79 10.78 -5.91 -8.85
N THR A 80 10.50 -6.53 -9.96
CA THR A 80 10.52 -7.95 -9.97
C THR A 80 11.75 -8.43 -10.67
N GLY A 81 12.77 -7.89 -10.40
CA GLY A 81 13.84 -8.39 -10.96
C GLY A 81 14.37 -7.70 -11.96
N LYS A 82 14.41 -7.44 -12.63
CA LYS A 82 15.05 -6.92 -13.46
C LYS A 82 14.68 -5.92 -13.95
N GLU A 83 14.82 -5.17 -13.89
CA GLU A 83 14.69 -4.23 -14.28
C GLU A 83 14.96 -3.92 -14.85
#